data_f704ae823aa61d124bb50d931ffbc0c3
#
_entry.id   f704ae823aa61d124bb50d931ffbc0c3
#
_cell.length_a   1.000
_cell.length_b   1.000
_cell.length_c   1.000
_cell.angle_alpha   90.00
_cell.angle_beta   90.00
_cell.angle_gamma   90.00
#
_symmetry.space_group_name_H-M   'P 1'
#
loop_
_entity.id
_entity.type
_entity.pdbx_description
1 polymer ?
#
loop_
_entity_poly.entity_id
_entity_poly.type
_entity_poly.pdbx_seq_one_letter_code
_entity_poly.pdbx_strand_id
1 'polypeptide(L)'
;MADWETRAVRSDGCRIAYDCRQGEGPEVVLLHGYGLDRTMWAPQLVALEGWTVLNLDIRGHGDSRPCADFSIPQAAEDLRAVLVKERCRAPVLVGLSMGGYVVQEYAWQFGGCAGYLVAGATPILLDCYSGWERAGLRASTPLLGVWPWRCLKSAMAMACSSTAVSYTHL
;
A
#
# COMPACT_ATOMS: atom_id res chain seq x y z
N MET A 1 -9.63 -12.06 22.47
CA MET A 1 -9.38 -11.37 21.19
C MET A 1 -8.14 -10.55 21.40
N ALA A 2 -7.13 -10.67 20.51
CA ALA A 2 -5.97 -9.80 20.59
C ALA A 2 -6.42 -8.37 20.26
N ASP A 3 -6.05 -7.42 21.11
CA ASP A 3 -6.46 -6.02 20.96
C ASP A 3 -5.63 -5.32 19.86
N TRP A 4 -6.27 -4.40 19.15
CA TRP A 4 -5.61 -3.52 18.22
C TRP A 4 -4.91 -2.39 18.96
N GLU A 5 -3.67 -2.14 18.62
CA GLU A 5 -2.88 -1.01 19.13
C GLU A 5 -2.46 -0.11 17.98
N THR A 6 -2.79 1.17 18.08
CA THR A 6 -2.26 2.16 17.14
C THR A 6 -0.85 2.57 17.59
N ARG A 7 0.12 2.37 16.71
CA ARG A 7 1.53 2.64 16.93
C ARG A 7 2.08 3.60 15.87
N ALA A 8 3.29 4.07 16.05
CA ALA A 8 3.99 4.86 15.04
C ALA A 8 5.50 4.68 15.13
N VAL A 9 6.18 4.87 14.01
CA VAL A 9 7.64 4.99 13.92
C VAL A 9 7.99 6.32 13.24
N ARG A 10 9.16 6.88 13.55
CA ARG A 10 9.71 8.00 12.76
C ARG A 10 10.64 7.46 11.68
N SER A 11 10.43 7.91 10.47
CA SER A 11 11.23 7.54 9.30
C SER A 11 11.40 8.78 8.42
N ASP A 12 12.62 9.18 8.15
CA ASP A 12 12.96 10.32 7.30
C ASP A 12 12.11 11.57 7.58
N GLY A 13 12.07 11.97 8.88
CA GLY A 13 11.29 13.13 9.33
C GLY A 13 9.78 12.94 9.43
N CYS A 14 9.22 11.89 8.82
CA CYS A 14 7.80 11.56 8.89
C CYS A 14 7.45 10.68 10.08
N ARG A 15 6.24 10.86 10.62
CA ARG A 15 5.63 9.93 11.55
C ARG A 15 4.79 8.94 10.75
N ILE A 16 5.15 7.67 10.77
CA ILE A 16 4.42 6.61 10.09
C ILE A 16 3.54 5.89 11.10
N ALA A 17 2.23 6.07 10.98
CA ALA A 17 1.23 5.47 11.84
C ALA A 17 0.77 4.12 11.28
N TYR A 18 0.47 3.19 12.16
CA TYR A 18 -0.08 1.87 11.81
C TYR A 18 -0.82 1.27 12.99
N ASP A 19 -1.81 0.46 12.67
CA ASP A 19 -2.44 -0.40 13.66
C ASP A 19 -1.75 -1.76 13.67
N CYS A 20 -1.49 -2.27 14.86
CA CYS A 20 -0.83 -3.54 15.09
C CYS A 20 -1.76 -4.46 15.89
N ARG A 21 -1.91 -5.69 15.44
CA ARG A 21 -2.51 -6.77 16.19
C ARG A 21 -1.56 -7.95 16.19
N GLN A 22 -1.19 -8.44 17.38
CA GLN A 22 -0.36 -9.62 17.52
C GLN A 22 -1.23 -10.88 17.49
N GLY A 23 -0.77 -11.91 16.81
CA GLY A 23 -1.39 -13.23 16.71
C GLY A 23 -0.33 -14.31 16.65
N GLU A 24 -0.74 -15.57 16.72
CA GLU A 24 0.16 -16.73 16.59
C GLU A 24 0.35 -17.17 15.14
N GLY A 25 -0.50 -16.67 14.24
CA GLY A 25 -0.45 -16.98 12.80
C GLY A 25 0.60 -16.17 12.03
N PRO A 26 0.60 -16.28 10.70
CA PRO A 26 1.51 -15.55 9.83
C PRO A 26 1.48 -14.04 10.03
N GLU A 27 2.60 -13.39 9.71
CA GLU A 27 2.73 -11.93 9.70
C GLU A 27 2.21 -11.37 8.37
N VAL A 28 1.27 -10.44 8.41
CA VAL A 28 0.73 -9.74 7.24
C VAL A 28 0.84 -8.24 7.41
N VAL A 29 1.25 -7.57 6.36
CA VAL A 29 1.35 -6.11 6.31
C VAL A 29 0.47 -5.58 5.18
N LEU A 30 -0.41 -4.65 5.51
CA LEU A 30 -1.41 -4.09 4.60
C LEU A 30 -1.07 -2.64 4.24
N LEU A 31 -1.03 -2.35 2.94
CA LEU A 31 -0.68 -1.04 2.36
C LEU A 31 -1.79 -0.57 1.42
N HIS A 32 -2.41 0.56 1.75
CA HIS A 32 -3.55 1.12 1.04
C HIS A 32 -3.19 1.78 -0.30
N GLY A 33 -4.20 2.11 -1.10
CA GLY A 33 -4.09 2.86 -2.34
C GLY A 33 -3.99 4.38 -2.14
N TYR A 34 -3.62 5.10 -3.19
CA TYR A 34 -3.51 6.56 -3.17
C TYR A 34 -4.83 7.24 -2.79
N GLY A 35 -4.76 8.25 -1.94
CA GLY A 35 -5.92 9.01 -1.47
C GLY A 35 -6.81 8.27 -0.45
N LEU A 36 -6.41 7.07 -0.04
CA LEU A 36 -7.05 6.27 1.00
C LEU A 36 -6.20 6.30 2.28
N ASP A 37 -6.60 5.53 3.27
CA ASP A 37 -5.88 5.28 4.50
C ASP A 37 -6.08 3.81 4.94
N ARG A 38 -5.48 3.43 6.06
CA ARG A 38 -5.51 2.05 6.57
C ARG A 38 -6.92 1.51 6.83
N THR A 39 -7.91 2.38 7.04
CA THR A 39 -9.30 1.96 7.33
C THR A 39 -9.96 1.23 6.16
N MET A 40 -9.45 1.40 4.94
CA MET A 40 -9.95 0.67 3.77
C MET A 40 -9.89 -0.85 3.93
N TRP A 41 -8.97 -1.35 4.74
CA TRP A 41 -8.76 -2.79 4.96
C TRP A 41 -9.72 -3.39 6.00
N ALA A 42 -10.59 -2.59 6.63
CA ALA A 42 -11.49 -3.06 7.68
C ALA A 42 -12.26 -4.34 7.33
N PRO A 43 -12.81 -4.53 6.11
CA PRO A 43 -13.50 -5.78 5.75
C PRO A 43 -12.57 -7.00 5.75
N GLN A 44 -11.31 -6.84 5.33
CA GLN A 44 -10.34 -7.93 5.23
C GLN A 44 -9.76 -8.33 6.59
N LEU A 45 -9.75 -7.41 7.56
CA LEU A 45 -9.22 -7.67 8.90
C LEU A 45 -9.98 -8.78 9.63
N VAL A 46 -11.25 -9.00 9.29
CA VAL A 46 -12.07 -10.08 9.85
C VAL A 46 -11.52 -11.45 9.44
N ALA A 47 -11.11 -11.60 8.18
CA ALA A 47 -10.56 -12.85 7.65
C ALA A 47 -9.14 -13.16 8.17
N LEU A 48 -8.47 -12.17 8.76
CA LEU A 48 -7.13 -12.29 9.30
C LEU A 48 -7.12 -12.52 10.82
N GLU A 49 -8.24 -12.93 11.41
CA GLU A 49 -8.30 -13.24 12.84
C GLU A 49 -7.24 -14.29 13.22
N GLY A 50 -6.54 -14.08 14.34
CA GLY A 50 -5.44 -14.94 14.79
C GLY A 50 -4.08 -14.69 14.10
N TRP A 51 -4.02 -13.85 13.08
CA TRP A 51 -2.77 -13.46 12.42
C TRP A 51 -2.14 -12.24 13.08
N THR A 52 -0.81 -12.15 12.98
CA THR A 52 -0.11 -10.88 13.27
C THR A 52 -0.31 -9.95 12.09
N VAL A 53 -0.96 -8.80 12.33
CA VAL A 53 -1.31 -7.85 11.27
C VAL A 53 -0.74 -6.47 11.59
N LEU A 54 -0.05 -5.88 10.61
CA LEU A 54 0.34 -4.48 10.58
C LEU A 54 -0.43 -3.78 9.47
N ASN A 55 -1.24 -2.80 9.81
CA ASN A 55 -2.08 -2.07 8.87
C ASN A 55 -1.63 -0.61 8.84
N LEU A 56 -0.91 -0.21 7.77
CA LEU A 56 -0.17 1.04 7.71
C LEU A 56 -0.93 2.16 7.01
N ASP A 57 -0.76 3.37 7.53
CA ASP A 57 -0.93 4.59 6.74
C ASP A 57 0.38 4.92 6.04
N ILE A 58 0.38 4.91 4.72
CA ILE A 58 1.54 5.31 3.91
C ILE A 58 1.81 6.80 4.15
N ARG A 59 3.10 7.23 4.12
CA ARG A 59 3.50 8.64 4.31
C ARG A 59 2.58 9.60 3.56
N GLY A 60 2.22 10.71 4.19
CA GLY A 60 1.32 11.71 3.63
C GLY A 60 -0.16 11.33 3.59
N HIS A 61 -0.55 10.19 4.17
CA HIS A 61 -1.94 9.71 4.25
C HIS A 61 -2.35 9.42 5.70
N GLY A 62 -3.66 9.38 5.94
CA GLY A 62 -4.23 9.05 7.25
C GLY A 62 -3.56 9.80 8.41
N ASP A 63 -3.16 9.06 9.45
CA ASP A 63 -2.44 9.59 10.61
C ASP A 63 -0.92 9.70 10.38
N SER A 64 -0.42 9.34 9.19
CA SER A 64 0.96 9.58 8.76
C SER A 64 1.14 10.96 8.11
N ARG A 65 0.30 11.94 8.47
CA ARG A 65 0.40 13.34 8.08
C ARG A 65 0.80 14.22 9.26
N PRO A 66 1.45 15.37 9.02
CA PRO A 66 2.03 15.81 7.74
C PRO A 66 3.34 15.10 7.41
N CYS A 67 3.61 14.97 6.10
CA CYS A 67 4.91 14.59 5.54
C CYS A 67 5.25 15.58 4.43
N ALA A 68 6.48 16.06 4.38
CA ALA A 68 6.91 17.07 3.41
C ALA A 68 6.99 16.49 2.00
N ASP A 69 7.57 15.30 1.88
CA ASP A 69 7.89 14.68 0.60
C ASP A 69 7.26 13.29 0.48
N PHE A 70 6.95 12.89 -0.75
CA PHE A 70 6.47 11.57 -1.09
C PHE A 70 7.21 11.01 -2.30
N SER A 71 7.78 9.83 -2.13
CA SER A 71 8.19 8.97 -3.24
C SER A 71 7.96 7.50 -2.86
N ILE A 72 7.86 6.63 -3.86
CA ILE A 72 7.72 5.19 -3.62
C ILE A 72 8.94 4.61 -2.89
N PRO A 73 10.20 4.96 -3.26
CA PRO A 73 11.37 4.50 -2.50
C PRO A 73 11.35 4.92 -1.03
N GLN A 74 10.99 6.16 -0.72
CA GLN A 74 10.85 6.61 0.68
C GLN A 74 9.75 5.84 1.42
N ALA A 75 8.62 5.56 0.79
CA ALA A 75 7.56 4.76 1.39
C ALA A 75 7.99 3.30 1.65
N ALA A 76 8.88 2.74 0.82
CA ALA A 76 9.48 1.42 1.04
C ALA A 76 10.45 1.44 2.24
N GLU A 77 11.24 2.51 2.42
CA GLU A 77 12.07 2.69 3.62
C GLU A 77 11.23 2.84 4.89
N ASP A 78 10.09 3.55 4.83
CA ASP A 78 9.14 3.63 5.95
C ASP A 78 8.61 2.26 6.34
N LEU A 79 8.20 1.47 5.35
CA LEU A 79 7.77 0.10 5.56
C LEU A 79 8.86 -0.70 6.26
N ARG A 80 10.11 -0.59 5.80
CA ARG A 80 11.26 -1.22 6.43
C ARG A 80 11.42 -0.80 7.88
N ALA A 81 11.31 0.51 8.18
CA ALA A 81 11.40 1.01 9.55
C ALA A 81 10.34 0.40 10.48
N VAL A 82 9.10 0.23 9.98
CA VAL A 82 8.02 -0.44 10.71
C VAL A 82 8.35 -1.91 10.95
N LEU A 83 8.76 -2.65 9.91
CA LEU A 83 9.08 -4.08 10.01
C LEU A 83 10.23 -4.34 10.99
N VAL A 84 11.26 -3.50 10.97
CA VAL A 84 12.39 -3.58 11.92
C VAL A 84 11.92 -3.31 13.35
N LYS A 85 11.10 -2.29 13.56
CA LYS A 85 10.55 -1.96 14.88
C LYS A 85 9.70 -3.09 15.46
N GLU A 86 8.85 -3.68 14.64
CA GLU A 86 7.96 -4.77 15.06
C GLU A 86 8.66 -6.15 15.02
N ARG A 87 9.93 -6.20 14.60
CA ARG A 87 10.75 -7.41 14.51
C ARG A 87 10.14 -8.50 13.61
N CYS A 88 9.41 -8.08 12.58
CA CYS A 88 8.86 -8.99 11.59
C CYS A 88 10.01 -9.74 10.88
N ARG A 89 9.86 -11.06 10.76
CA ARG A 89 10.92 -11.91 10.18
C ARG A 89 10.69 -12.25 8.73
N ALA A 90 9.46 -12.62 8.41
CA ALA A 90 9.08 -13.03 7.06
C ALA A 90 7.60 -12.69 6.79
N PRO A 91 7.23 -11.39 6.76
CA PRO A 91 5.85 -11.00 6.54
C PRO A 91 5.39 -11.26 5.11
N VAL A 92 4.08 -11.46 4.94
CA VAL A 92 3.42 -11.33 3.64
C VAL A 92 3.04 -9.86 3.47
N LEU A 93 3.55 -9.21 2.43
CA LEU A 93 3.21 -7.82 2.11
C LEU A 93 2.04 -7.77 1.13
N VAL A 94 1.01 -7.03 1.47
CA VAL A 94 -0.21 -6.87 0.67
C VAL A 94 -0.38 -5.40 0.32
N GLY A 95 -0.37 -5.07 -0.95
CA GLY A 95 -0.50 -3.68 -1.43
C GLY A 95 -1.55 -3.50 -2.50
N LEU A 96 -2.41 -2.50 -2.33
CA LEU A 96 -3.37 -2.08 -3.34
C LEU A 96 -2.88 -0.85 -4.09
N SER A 97 -2.90 -0.86 -5.44
CA SER A 97 -2.57 0.29 -6.28
C SER A 97 -1.23 0.92 -5.87
N MET A 98 -1.22 2.14 -5.31
CA MET A 98 -0.02 2.78 -4.78
C MET A 98 0.72 1.89 -3.76
N GLY A 99 0.01 1.25 -2.84
CA GLY A 99 0.59 0.30 -1.90
C GLY A 99 1.25 -0.89 -2.59
N GLY A 100 0.74 -1.31 -3.76
CA GLY A 100 1.35 -2.34 -4.58
C GLY A 100 2.69 -1.90 -5.17
N TYR A 101 2.86 -0.62 -5.52
CA TYR A 101 4.17 -0.10 -5.93
C TYR A 101 5.16 -0.05 -4.77
N VAL A 102 4.71 0.30 -3.57
CA VAL A 102 5.56 0.26 -2.36
C VAL A 102 6.03 -1.17 -2.07
N VAL A 103 5.14 -2.16 -2.20
CA VAL A 103 5.48 -3.59 -2.04
C VAL A 103 6.53 -4.03 -3.06
N GLN A 104 6.37 -3.69 -4.34
CA GLN A 104 7.32 -4.03 -5.39
C GLN A 104 8.69 -3.37 -5.14
N GLU A 105 8.71 -2.09 -4.77
CA GLU A 105 9.93 -1.36 -4.44
C GLU A 105 10.64 -1.97 -3.24
N TYR A 106 9.89 -2.33 -2.18
CA TYR A 106 10.43 -3.02 -1.02
C TYR A 106 11.06 -4.36 -1.40
N ALA A 107 10.37 -5.15 -2.21
CA ALA A 107 10.85 -6.44 -2.67
C ALA A 107 12.17 -6.31 -3.44
N TRP A 108 12.27 -5.28 -4.29
CA TRP A 108 13.46 -5.03 -5.08
C TRP A 108 14.64 -4.55 -4.23
N GLN A 109 14.41 -3.65 -3.27
CA GLN A 109 15.49 -3.07 -2.45
C GLN A 109 15.96 -4.01 -1.33
N PHE A 110 15.02 -4.69 -0.66
CA PHE A 110 15.32 -5.36 0.61
C PHE A 110 15.04 -6.86 0.59
N GLY A 111 14.05 -7.35 -0.12
CA GLY A 111 13.64 -8.74 -0.09
C GLY A 111 13.18 -9.19 1.30
N GLY A 112 13.44 -10.46 1.63
CA GLY A 112 13.28 -10.98 3.00
C GLY A 112 11.84 -11.18 3.49
N CYS A 113 10.86 -11.27 2.58
CA CYS A 113 9.45 -11.52 2.89
C CYS A 113 9.04 -12.94 2.53
N ALA A 114 8.02 -13.50 3.20
CA ALA A 114 7.44 -14.79 2.87
C ALA A 114 6.67 -14.76 1.55
N GLY A 115 6.10 -13.61 1.20
CA GLY A 115 5.36 -13.44 -0.04
C GLY A 115 4.90 -12.01 -0.28
N TYR A 116 4.40 -11.78 -1.50
CA TYR A 116 3.90 -10.49 -1.94
C TYR A 116 2.56 -10.68 -2.64
N LEU A 117 1.57 -9.86 -2.28
CA LEU A 117 0.30 -9.74 -2.97
C LEU A 117 0.14 -8.31 -3.45
N VAL A 118 0.07 -8.13 -4.76
CA VAL A 118 -0.08 -6.82 -5.40
C VAL A 118 -1.39 -6.80 -6.16
N ALA A 119 -2.29 -5.90 -5.76
CA ALA A 119 -3.59 -5.74 -6.41
C ALA A 119 -3.68 -4.35 -7.05
N GLY A 120 -4.18 -4.28 -8.29
CA GLY A 120 -4.43 -3.02 -8.98
C GLY A 120 -3.17 -2.17 -9.24
N ALA A 121 -1.98 -2.78 -9.28
CA ALA A 121 -0.74 -2.14 -9.66
C ALA A 121 -0.05 -2.93 -10.77
N THR A 122 0.61 -2.22 -11.66
CA THR A 122 1.38 -2.79 -12.77
C THR A 122 2.84 -3.01 -12.35
N PRO A 123 3.65 -3.81 -13.06
CA PRO A 123 5.07 -3.94 -12.78
C PRO A 123 5.78 -2.58 -12.84
N ILE A 124 6.66 -2.30 -11.86
CA ILE A 124 7.48 -1.07 -11.85
C ILE A 124 8.53 -1.08 -12.97
N LEU A 125 9.03 -2.27 -13.32
CA LEU A 125 10.10 -2.39 -14.32
C LEU A 125 9.57 -2.09 -15.72
N LEU A 126 10.06 -1.04 -16.34
CA LEU A 126 9.67 -0.63 -17.70
C LEU A 126 9.94 -1.70 -18.75
N ASP A 127 10.86 -2.62 -18.48
CA ASP A 127 11.18 -3.74 -19.39
C ASP A 127 10.06 -4.78 -19.49
N CYS A 128 9.14 -4.80 -18.52
CA CYS A 128 7.93 -5.63 -18.57
C CYS A 128 6.89 -5.11 -19.56
N TYR A 129 7.05 -3.88 -20.08
CA TYR A 129 6.11 -3.25 -20.99
C TYR A 129 6.58 -3.31 -22.44
N SER A 130 5.67 -3.55 -23.36
CA SER A 130 5.91 -3.40 -24.79
C SER A 130 6.25 -1.94 -25.16
N GLY A 131 6.83 -1.74 -26.32
CA GLY A 131 7.16 -0.39 -26.81
C GLY A 131 5.98 0.57 -26.82
N TRP A 132 4.78 0.05 -27.19
CA TRP A 132 3.54 0.82 -27.24
C TRP A 132 3.04 1.22 -25.85
N GLU A 133 3.10 0.31 -24.88
CA GLU A 133 2.70 0.58 -23.51
C GLU A 133 3.62 1.63 -22.87
N ARG A 134 4.93 1.52 -23.11
CA ARG A 134 5.91 2.54 -22.67
C ARG A 134 5.64 3.92 -23.27
N ALA A 135 5.30 3.96 -24.57
CA ALA A 135 4.94 5.21 -25.22
C ALA A 135 3.65 5.81 -24.65
N GLY A 136 2.63 4.98 -24.40
CA GLY A 136 1.37 5.38 -23.77
C GLY A 136 1.56 5.91 -22.35
N LEU A 137 2.35 5.25 -21.52
CA LEU A 137 2.69 5.70 -20.17
C LEU A 137 3.39 7.07 -20.19
N ARG A 138 4.38 7.27 -21.07
CA ARG A 138 5.07 8.55 -21.22
C ARG A 138 4.15 9.68 -21.70
N ALA A 139 3.22 9.38 -22.61
CA ALA A 139 2.26 10.36 -23.11
C ALA A 139 1.18 10.72 -22.10
N SER A 140 0.79 9.80 -21.22
CA SER A 140 -0.24 10.03 -20.18
C SER A 140 0.28 10.83 -18.98
N THR A 141 1.57 10.80 -18.68
CA THR A 141 2.16 11.47 -17.51
C THR A 141 1.86 12.97 -17.46
N PRO A 142 2.05 13.78 -18.52
CA PRO A 142 1.72 15.20 -18.48
C PRO A 142 0.21 15.45 -18.39
N LEU A 143 -0.62 14.57 -18.96
CA LEU A 143 -2.08 14.70 -18.89
C LEU A 143 -2.60 14.48 -17.47
N LEU A 144 -2.03 13.56 -16.70
CA LEU A 144 -2.38 13.33 -15.29
C LEU A 144 -1.99 14.51 -14.39
N GLY A 145 -0.92 15.24 -14.71
CA GLY A 145 -0.49 16.43 -13.98
C GLY A 145 -1.40 17.66 -14.18
N VAL A 146 -2.17 17.71 -15.29
CA VAL A 146 -3.06 18.84 -15.64
C VAL A 146 -4.52 18.54 -15.28
N TRP A 147 -4.86 17.29 -14.97
CA TRP A 147 -6.23 16.89 -14.70
C TRP A 147 -6.70 17.38 -13.34
N PRO A 148 -7.85 18.08 -13.23
CA PRO A 148 -8.37 18.52 -11.95
C PRO A 148 -8.58 17.32 -11.03
N TRP A 149 -7.95 17.35 -9.85
CA TRP A 149 -8.00 16.27 -8.85
C TRP A 149 -9.41 15.77 -8.55
N ARG A 150 -10.39 16.67 -8.55
CA ARG A 150 -11.81 16.29 -8.33
C ARG A 150 -12.35 15.36 -9.42
N CYS A 151 -11.97 15.58 -10.67
CA CYS A 151 -12.39 14.74 -11.80
C CYS A 151 -11.70 13.36 -11.75
N LEU A 152 -10.43 13.33 -11.36
CA LEU A 152 -9.68 12.08 -11.19
C LEU A 152 -10.29 11.22 -10.08
N LYS A 153 -10.64 11.81 -8.93
CA LYS A 153 -11.34 11.11 -7.84
C LYS A 153 -12.67 10.50 -8.30
N SER A 154 -13.47 11.26 -9.04
CA SER A 154 -14.76 10.78 -9.53
C SER A 154 -14.61 9.66 -10.54
N ALA A 155 -13.63 9.75 -11.44
CA ALA A 155 -13.32 8.69 -12.41
C ALA A 155 -12.82 7.42 -11.72
N MET A 156 -11.94 7.55 -10.72
CA MET A 156 -11.47 6.42 -9.92
C MET A 156 -12.60 5.77 -9.11
N ALA A 157 -13.48 6.57 -8.49
CA ALA A 157 -14.63 6.06 -7.76
C ALA A 157 -15.59 5.29 -8.67
N MET A 158 -15.87 5.78 -9.88
CA MET A 158 -16.68 5.06 -10.86
C MET A 158 -16.01 3.77 -11.34
N ALA A 159 -14.72 3.79 -11.62
CA ALA A 159 -13.97 2.59 -12.03
C ALA A 159 -13.94 1.52 -10.92
N CYS A 160 -13.78 1.93 -9.67
CA CYS A 160 -13.80 1.02 -8.51
C CYS A 160 -15.20 0.48 -8.23
N SER A 161 -16.27 1.28 -8.39
CA SER A 161 -17.64 0.85 -8.13
C SER A 161 -18.16 -0.15 -9.17
N SER A 162 -17.74 -0.04 -10.41
CA SER A 162 -18.12 -0.99 -11.47
C SER A 162 -17.49 -2.37 -11.31
N THR A 163 -16.33 -2.47 -10.64
CA THR A 163 -15.63 -3.73 -10.36
C THR A 163 -16.08 -4.38 -9.04
N ALA A 164 -16.53 -3.61 -8.06
CA ALA A 164 -16.97 -4.13 -6.76
C ALA A 164 -18.25 -5.00 -6.86
N VAL A 165 -19.08 -4.79 -7.87
CA VAL A 165 -20.33 -5.58 -8.08
C VAL A 165 -20.04 -6.98 -8.64
N SER A 166 -18.87 -7.22 -9.22
CA SER A 166 -18.47 -8.49 -9.85
C SER A 166 -18.05 -9.58 -8.88
N TYR A 167 -17.71 -9.26 -7.64
CA TYR A 167 -17.10 -10.18 -6.66
C TYR A 167 -18.03 -10.64 -5.54
N THR A 168 -19.30 -10.24 -5.55
CA THR A 168 -20.27 -10.66 -4.52
C THR A 168 -21.02 -11.96 -4.86
N HIS A 169 -20.64 -12.67 -5.92
CA HIS A 169 -21.27 -13.90 -6.38
C HIS A 169 -20.28 -15.05 -6.70
N LEU A 170 -19.27 -15.24 -5.85
CA LEU A 170 -18.52 -16.51 -5.82
C LEU A 170 -18.51 -17.08 -4.42
#